data_9df6ce8c697b80351844aaf3dee5e80a
#
_entry.id   9df6ce8c697b80351844aaf3dee5e80a
#
_cell.length_a   1.000
_cell.length_b   1.000
_cell.length_c   1.000
_cell.angle_alpha   90.00
_cell.angle_beta   90.00
_cell.angle_gamma   90.00
#
_symmetry.space_group_name_H-M   'P 1'
#
loop_
_entity.id
_entity.type
_entity.pdbx_description
1 polymer ?
#
loop_
_entity_poly.entity_id
_entity_poly.type
_entity_poly.pdbx_seq_one_letter_code
_entity_poly.pdbx_strand_id
1 'polypeptide(L)'
;HYGKGFFMAILDDLQALYDNGWDASFNYNGQVCGIFPNSVYDIVVVIADKEYRASSFDDLISLQIEGKTLPEIMNEVEVQYG
;
A
#
# COMPACT_ATOMS: atom_id res chain seq x y z
N HIS A 1 21.69 -0.30 6.28
CA HIS A 1 21.35 1.11 6.45
C HIS A 1 20.04 1.44 5.81
N TYR A 2 19.75 0.69 4.88
CA TYR A 2 18.53 0.96 4.16
C TYR A 2 17.30 0.36 4.80
N GLY A 3 17.45 -0.60 5.69
CA GLY A 3 16.33 -1.27 6.28
C GLY A 3 15.34 -0.33 6.93
N LYS A 4 15.80 0.39 7.94
CA LYS A 4 14.93 1.33 8.64
C LYS A 4 14.51 2.50 7.79
N GLY A 5 15.50 3.15 7.14
CA GLY A 5 15.23 4.31 6.31
C GLY A 5 14.31 3.95 5.16
N PHE A 6 14.46 2.77 4.64
CA PHE A 6 13.65 2.28 3.54
C PHE A 6 12.18 2.11 3.96
N PHE A 7 11.96 1.53 5.14
CA PHE A 7 10.62 1.33 5.66
C PHE A 7 9.93 2.68 5.93
N MET A 8 10.66 3.63 6.49
CA MET A 8 10.11 4.96 6.73
C MET A 8 9.78 5.68 5.43
N ALA A 9 10.60 5.48 4.38
CA ALA A 9 10.31 6.04 3.07
C ALA A 9 9.01 5.46 2.50
N ILE A 10 8.74 4.18 2.75
CA ILE A 10 7.49 3.56 2.31
C ILE A 10 6.30 4.18 3.02
N LEU A 11 6.40 4.43 4.32
CA LEU A 11 5.32 5.08 5.07
C LEU A 11 5.08 6.50 4.57
N ASP A 12 6.15 7.23 4.28
CA ASP A 12 6.05 8.59 3.74
C ASP A 12 5.39 8.57 2.35
N ASP A 13 5.75 7.62 1.53
CA ASP A 13 5.15 7.47 0.19
C ASP A 13 3.67 7.12 0.28
N LEU A 14 3.31 6.23 1.20
CA LEU A 14 1.91 5.88 1.43
C LEU A 14 1.11 7.08 1.93
N GLN A 15 1.71 7.89 2.81
CA GLN A 15 1.05 9.10 3.30
C GLN A 15 0.80 10.07 2.14
N ALA A 16 1.78 10.24 1.28
CA ALA A 16 1.64 11.11 0.11
C ALA A 16 0.57 10.59 -0.84
N LEU A 17 0.55 9.29 -1.07
CA LEU A 17 -0.48 8.64 -1.88
C LEU A 17 -1.87 8.90 -1.30
N TYR A 18 -2.00 8.71 0.01
CA TYR A 18 -3.27 8.93 0.69
C TYR A 18 -3.70 10.39 0.60
N ASP A 19 -2.76 11.32 0.86
CA ASP A 19 -3.07 12.75 0.87
C ASP A 19 -3.41 13.29 -0.51
N ASN A 20 -2.80 12.74 -1.56
CA ASN A 20 -2.97 13.24 -2.92
C ASN A 20 -3.92 12.40 -3.77
N GLY A 21 -4.35 11.27 -3.27
CA GLY A 21 -5.23 10.37 -4.02
C GLY A 21 -4.54 9.69 -5.18
N TRP A 22 -3.25 9.42 -5.07
CA TRP A 22 -2.49 8.75 -6.12
C TRP A 22 -2.78 7.25 -6.14
N ASP A 23 -2.69 6.66 -7.32
CA ASP A 23 -2.74 5.21 -7.46
C ASP A 23 -1.33 4.65 -7.30
N ALA A 24 -1.24 3.41 -6.88
CA ALA A 24 0.02 2.69 -6.84
C ALA A 24 -0.19 1.29 -7.40
N SER A 25 0.85 0.72 -7.97
CA SER A 25 0.80 -0.65 -8.47
C SER A 25 2.13 -1.34 -8.20
N PHE A 26 2.06 -2.65 -8.03
CA PHE A 26 3.26 -3.45 -7.76
C PHE A 26 2.95 -4.91 -8.07
N ASN A 27 4.00 -5.71 -8.17
CA ASN A 27 3.88 -7.16 -8.32
C ASN A 27 4.27 -7.81 -7.01
N TYR A 28 3.43 -8.71 -6.53
CA TYR A 28 3.69 -9.46 -5.30
C TYR A 28 3.39 -10.91 -5.57
N ASN A 29 4.38 -11.77 -5.35
CA ASN A 29 4.28 -13.21 -5.64
C ASN A 29 3.82 -13.48 -7.07
N GLY A 30 4.33 -12.70 -8.02
CA GLY A 30 4.03 -12.88 -9.44
C GLY A 30 2.66 -12.37 -9.87
N GLN A 31 1.94 -11.67 -9.01
CA GLN A 31 0.62 -11.16 -9.33
C GLN A 31 0.57 -9.64 -9.24
N VAL A 32 -0.19 -9.04 -10.13
CA VAL A 32 -0.34 -7.58 -10.17
C VAL A 32 -1.25 -7.15 -9.03
N CYS A 33 -0.79 -6.16 -8.28
CA CYS A 33 -1.51 -5.62 -7.14
C CYS A 33 -1.60 -4.11 -7.27
N GLY A 34 -2.52 -3.49 -6.55
CA GLY A 34 -2.66 -2.04 -6.62
C GLY A 34 -3.36 -1.45 -5.43
N ILE A 35 -3.17 -0.14 -5.28
CA ILE A 35 -3.81 0.67 -4.25
C ILE A 35 -4.52 1.80 -4.99
N PHE A 36 -5.84 1.92 -4.77
CA PHE A 36 -6.68 2.85 -5.51
C PHE A 36 -7.53 3.66 -4.54
N PRO A 37 -7.05 4.84 -4.12
CA PRO A 37 -7.85 5.69 -3.23
C PRO A 37 -8.99 6.35 -4.01
N ASN A 38 -10.22 6.00 -3.67
CA ASN A 38 -11.39 6.67 -4.22
C ASN A 38 -11.65 7.99 -3.49
N SER A 39 -11.36 7.99 -2.19
CA SER A 39 -11.44 9.18 -1.34
C SER A 39 -10.60 8.91 -0.09
N VAL A 40 -10.47 9.91 0.78
CA VAL A 40 -9.74 9.72 2.04
C VAL A 40 -10.46 8.75 2.99
N TYR A 41 -11.71 8.43 2.69
CA TYR A 41 -12.50 7.50 3.50
C TYR A 41 -12.74 6.16 2.80
N ASP A 42 -12.19 5.97 1.61
CA ASP A 42 -12.42 4.74 0.86
C ASP A 42 -11.21 4.44 -0.02
N ILE A 43 -10.30 3.66 0.50
CA ILE A 43 -9.11 3.23 -0.22
C ILE A 43 -9.25 1.75 -0.52
N VAL A 44 -9.15 1.39 -1.81
CA VAL A 44 -9.24 0.01 -2.25
C VAL A 44 -7.84 -0.54 -2.45
N VAL A 45 -7.57 -1.70 -1.88
CA VAL A 45 -6.30 -2.40 -2.06
C VAL A 45 -6.60 -3.74 -2.71
N VAL A 46 -6.01 -3.99 -3.86
CA VAL A 46 -6.20 -5.25 -4.58
C VAL A 46 -4.89 -6.03 -4.51
N ILE A 47 -4.95 -7.21 -3.90
CA ILE A 47 -3.79 -8.11 -3.81
C ILE A 47 -4.21 -9.42 -4.46
N ALA A 48 -3.60 -9.72 -5.60
CA ALA A 48 -3.99 -10.89 -6.40
C ALA A 48 -5.47 -10.77 -6.77
N ASP A 49 -6.31 -11.72 -6.36
CA ASP A 49 -7.74 -11.71 -6.66
C ASP A 49 -8.56 -11.09 -5.54
N LYS A 50 -7.92 -10.65 -4.46
CA LYS A 50 -8.65 -10.21 -3.28
C LYS A 50 -8.68 -8.71 -3.18
N GLU A 51 -9.81 -8.19 -2.76
CA GLU A 51 -9.99 -6.77 -2.57
C GLU A 51 -10.12 -6.49 -1.08
N TYR A 52 -9.37 -5.49 -0.63
CA TYR A 52 -9.40 -5.02 0.76
C TYR A 52 -9.81 -3.55 0.74
N ARG A 53 -10.43 -3.09 1.79
CA ARG A 53 -10.83 -1.69 1.88
C ARG A 53 -10.36 -1.09 3.20
N ALA A 54 -9.97 0.17 3.12
CA ALA A 54 -9.55 0.94 4.27
C ALA A 54 -10.30 2.26 4.28
N SER A 55 -10.69 2.72 5.47
CA SER A 55 -11.47 3.94 5.61
C SER A 55 -10.66 5.10 6.20
N SER A 56 -9.37 4.89 6.44
CA SER A 56 -8.48 5.92 6.96
C SER A 56 -7.05 5.50 6.67
N PHE A 57 -6.11 6.40 6.91
CA PHE A 57 -4.70 6.08 6.75
C PHE A 57 -4.25 5.02 7.78
N ASP A 58 -4.69 5.17 9.02
CA ASP A 58 -4.38 4.18 10.06
C ASP A 58 -4.90 2.80 9.67
N ASP A 59 -6.10 2.75 9.12
CA ASP A 59 -6.71 1.53 8.66
C ASP A 59 -5.91 0.92 7.52
N LEU A 60 -5.45 1.77 6.61
CA LEU A 60 -4.66 1.34 5.46
C LEU A 60 -3.35 0.68 5.87
N ILE A 61 -2.62 1.29 6.78
CA ILE A 61 -1.31 0.77 7.19
C ILE A 61 -1.41 -0.43 8.13
N SER A 62 -2.59 -0.68 8.69
CA SER A 62 -2.80 -1.80 9.61
C SER A 62 -3.58 -2.95 8.98
N LEU A 63 -3.98 -2.84 7.71
CA LEU A 63 -4.64 -3.92 6.99
C LEU A 63 -3.81 -5.20 7.06
N GLN A 64 -4.47 -6.30 7.42
CA GLN A 64 -3.83 -7.61 7.46
C GLN A 64 -4.07 -8.32 6.13
N ILE A 65 -2.99 -8.57 5.42
CA ILE A 65 -3.03 -9.21 4.11
C ILE A 65 -2.17 -10.47 4.21
N GLU A 66 -2.83 -11.60 4.43
CA GLU A 66 -2.15 -12.88 4.56
C GLU A 66 -1.05 -12.85 5.63
N GLY A 67 -1.36 -12.23 6.75
CA GLY A 67 -0.44 -12.17 7.89
C GLY A 67 0.57 -11.04 7.86
N LYS A 68 0.51 -10.18 6.85
CA LYS A 68 1.43 -9.03 6.72
C LYS A 68 0.63 -7.74 6.58
N THR A 69 1.24 -6.64 6.98
CA THR A 69 0.66 -5.32 6.72
C THR A 69 1.05 -4.86 5.32
N LEU A 70 0.32 -3.89 4.80
CA LEU A 70 0.63 -3.33 3.49
C LEU A 70 2.04 -2.75 3.41
N PRO A 71 2.52 -1.96 4.38
CA PRO A 71 3.90 -1.48 4.33
C PRO A 71 4.93 -2.61 4.31
N GLU A 72 4.66 -3.71 5.00
CA GLU A 72 5.56 -4.86 4.99
C GLU A 72 5.66 -5.48 3.60
N ILE A 73 4.52 -5.59 2.92
CA ILE A 73 4.48 -6.12 1.55
C ILE A 73 5.23 -5.16 0.61
N MET A 74 4.95 -3.87 0.73
CA MET A 74 5.59 -2.87 -0.13
C MET A 74 7.10 -2.81 0.06
N ASN A 75 7.57 -3.17 1.25
CA ASN A 75 8.99 -3.22 1.53
C ASN A 75 9.71 -4.35 0.78
N GLU A 76 8.97 -5.32 0.28
CA GLU A 76 9.53 -6.49 -0.43
C GLU A 76 9.47 -6.33 -1.95
N VAL A 77 8.83 -5.30 -2.45
CA VAL A 77 8.56 -5.14 -3.89
C VAL A 77 8.90 -3.74 -4.35
N GLU A 78 8.88 -3.57 -5.65
CA GLU A 78 9.07 -2.26 -6.27
C GLU A 78 7.70 -1.68 -6.58
N VAL A 79 7.40 -0.49 -6.10
CA VAL A 79 6.10 0.13 -6.22
C VAL A 79 6.15 1.27 -7.23
N GLN A 80 5.18 1.29 -8.13
CA GLN A 80 5.02 2.36 -9.11
C GLN A 80 3.89 3.26 -8.65
N TYR A 81 4.15 4.55 -8.55
CA TYR A 81 3.15 5.55 -8.16
C TYR A 81 2.74 6.37 -9.36
N GLY A 82 1.50 6.75 -9.39
CA GLY A 82 1.06 7.56 -10.51
C GLY A 82 -0.44 7.76 -10.56
#